data_9f63ac003dfaf50c5bd2833ebcdefacb
#
_entry.id   9f63ac003dfaf50c5bd2833ebcdefacb
#
_cell.length_a   1.000
_cell.length_b   1.000
_cell.length_c   1.000
_cell.angle_alpha   90.00
_cell.angle_beta   90.00
_cell.angle_gamma   90.00
#
_symmetry.space_group_name_H-M   'P 1'
#
loop_
_entity.id
_entity.type
_entity.pdbx_description
1 polymer ?
#
loop_
_entity_poly.entity_id
_entity_poly.type
_entity_poly.pdbx_seq_one_letter_code
_entity_poly.pdbx_strand_id
1 'polypeptide(L)'
;MSDKSEIFEELERRVAEAHVYLRLDQAREELTQLESRAASPDLWDDQDEARKITGRLANIRDDIDRWEKVRIELDDVVILEVLAREENDESVTDEIESSIASLEHQLDDIELLALFNGEHDENDAVCEV
;
A
#
# COMPACT_ATOMS: atom_id res chain seq x y z
N MET A 1 -1.49 -13.65 -25.29
CA MET A 1 -2.41 -13.42 -25.28
C MET A 1 -3.08 -13.03 -24.12
N SER A 2 -4.01 -13.49 -23.74
CA SER A 2 -4.80 -13.00 -22.67
C SER A 2 -4.20 -13.28 -21.33
N ASP A 3 -3.07 -13.89 -21.29
CA ASP A 3 -2.45 -14.21 -20.06
C ASP A 3 -2.14 -13.00 -19.20
N LYS A 4 -1.67 -11.94 -19.80
CA LYS A 4 -1.37 -10.75 -19.02
C LYS A 4 -2.62 -10.08 -18.50
N SER A 5 -3.71 -10.22 -19.23
CA SER A 5 -4.97 -9.66 -18.78
C SER A 5 -5.39 -10.29 -17.44
N GLU A 6 -5.23 -11.60 -17.32
CA GLU A 6 -5.57 -12.28 -16.09
C GLU A 6 -4.63 -11.89 -14.96
N ILE A 7 -3.36 -11.72 -15.28
CA ILE A 7 -2.39 -11.27 -14.29
C ILE A 7 -2.76 -9.90 -13.78
N PHE A 8 -3.13 -8.99 -14.67
CA PHE A 8 -3.49 -7.64 -14.28
C PHE A 8 -4.76 -7.63 -13.44
N GLU A 9 -5.74 -8.48 -13.78
CA GLU A 9 -6.94 -8.58 -12.97
C GLU A 9 -6.62 -9.06 -11.57
N GLU A 10 -5.73 -10.03 -11.46
CA GLU A 10 -5.32 -10.53 -10.16
C GLU A 10 -4.59 -9.44 -9.37
N LEU A 11 -3.71 -8.69 -10.03
CA LEU A 11 -3.00 -7.62 -9.37
C LEU A 11 -3.95 -6.52 -8.92
N GLU A 12 -4.94 -6.20 -9.75
CA GLU A 12 -5.94 -5.20 -9.35
C GLU A 12 -6.67 -5.64 -8.10
N ARG A 13 -7.04 -6.91 -8.05
CA ARG A 13 -7.72 -7.45 -6.89
C ARG A 13 -6.83 -7.35 -5.66
N ARG A 14 -5.57 -7.72 -5.81
CA ARG A 14 -4.64 -7.67 -4.68
C ARG A 14 -4.39 -6.25 -4.20
N VAL A 15 -4.33 -5.30 -5.12
CA VAL A 15 -4.16 -3.90 -4.74
C VAL A 15 -5.37 -3.41 -3.97
N ALA A 16 -6.58 -3.78 -4.42
CA ALA A 16 -7.79 -3.41 -3.71
C ALA A 16 -7.82 -4.04 -2.31
N GLU A 17 -7.39 -5.29 -2.20
CA GLU A 17 -7.34 -5.95 -0.90
C GLU A 17 -6.30 -5.32 0.00
N ALA A 18 -5.18 -4.88 -0.58
CA ALA A 18 -4.15 -4.22 0.22
C ALA A 18 -4.67 -2.93 0.84
N HIS A 19 -5.55 -2.23 0.12
CA HIS A 19 -6.17 -1.03 0.65
C HIS A 19 -6.93 -1.36 1.94
N VAL A 20 -7.62 -2.51 1.95
CA VAL A 20 -8.35 -2.96 3.12
C VAL A 20 -7.38 -3.42 4.21
N TYR A 21 -6.37 -4.20 3.84
CA TYR A 21 -5.41 -4.71 4.81
C TYR A 21 -4.70 -3.58 5.55
N LEU A 22 -4.35 -2.54 4.85
CA LEU A 22 -3.64 -1.42 5.46
C LEU A 22 -4.60 -0.44 6.13
N ARG A 23 -5.91 -0.67 5.99
CA ARG A 23 -6.92 0.19 6.59
C ARG A 23 -6.70 1.64 6.20
N LEU A 24 -6.53 1.86 4.90
CA LEU A 24 -6.14 3.17 4.42
C LEU A 24 -7.19 4.25 4.67
N ASP A 25 -8.47 3.88 4.67
CA ASP A 25 -9.50 4.88 4.97
C ASP A 25 -9.32 5.41 6.39
N GLN A 26 -9.13 4.50 7.35
CA GLN A 26 -8.88 4.91 8.73
C GLN A 26 -7.53 5.59 8.86
N ALA A 27 -6.54 5.11 8.09
CA ALA A 27 -5.22 5.71 8.15
C ALA A 27 -5.26 7.16 7.71
N ARG A 28 -6.01 7.45 6.65
CA ARG A 28 -6.09 8.83 6.16
C ARG A 28 -6.81 9.74 7.14
N GLU A 29 -7.85 9.21 7.78
CA GLU A 29 -8.53 9.99 8.81
C GLU A 29 -7.62 10.25 9.98
N GLU A 30 -6.91 9.22 10.42
CA GLU A 30 -5.99 9.35 11.52
C GLU A 30 -4.86 10.31 11.17
N LEU A 31 -4.38 10.25 9.93
CA LEU A 31 -3.34 11.13 9.47
C LEU A 31 -3.76 12.59 9.62
N THR A 32 -4.97 12.90 9.18
CA THR A 32 -5.48 14.25 9.29
C THR A 32 -5.55 14.69 10.75
N GLN A 33 -6.03 13.82 11.62
CA GLN A 33 -6.12 14.15 13.04
C GLN A 33 -4.75 14.35 13.65
N LEU A 34 -3.80 13.50 13.30
CA LEU A 34 -2.45 13.62 13.85
C LEU A 34 -1.73 14.85 13.33
N GLU A 35 -1.96 15.18 12.06
CA GLU A 35 -1.35 16.39 11.51
C GLU A 35 -1.88 17.62 12.22
N SER A 36 -3.17 17.63 12.50
CA SER A 36 -3.76 18.72 13.22
C SER A 36 -3.16 18.82 14.63
N ARG A 37 -2.98 17.67 15.25
CA ARG A 37 -2.39 17.63 16.59
C ARG A 37 -0.94 18.07 16.57
N ALA A 38 -0.19 17.66 15.54
CA ALA A 38 1.21 18.03 15.42
C ALA A 38 1.37 19.53 15.21
N ALA A 39 0.34 20.19 14.69
CA ALA A 39 0.38 21.63 14.49
C ALA A 39 0.07 22.39 15.76
N SER A 40 -0.40 21.71 16.80
CA SER A 40 -0.74 22.36 18.05
C SER A 40 0.52 22.74 18.83
N PRO A 41 0.66 23.99 19.30
CA PRO A 41 1.84 24.36 20.08
C PRO A 41 1.95 23.59 21.38
N ASP A 42 0.81 23.20 21.95
CA ASP A 42 0.81 22.51 23.23
C ASP A 42 1.48 21.16 23.16
N LEU A 43 1.43 20.51 22.02
CA LEU A 43 2.02 19.21 21.87
C LEU A 43 3.50 19.20 22.17
N TRP A 44 4.19 20.25 21.76
CA TRP A 44 5.64 20.30 21.88
C TRP A 44 6.12 20.53 23.29
N ASP A 45 5.20 20.84 24.20
CA ASP A 45 5.52 20.94 25.61
C ASP A 45 5.71 19.57 26.22
N ASP A 46 5.09 18.54 25.64
CA ASP A 46 5.23 17.17 26.11
C ASP A 46 6.01 16.39 25.07
N GLN A 47 7.28 16.17 25.34
CA GLN A 47 8.16 15.52 24.36
C GLN A 47 7.77 14.07 24.11
N ASP A 48 7.30 13.37 25.12
CA ASP A 48 6.89 11.99 24.93
C ASP A 48 5.70 11.89 24.00
N GLU A 49 4.72 12.74 24.21
CA GLU A 49 3.55 12.76 23.36
C GLU A 49 3.91 13.18 21.93
N ALA A 50 4.77 14.17 21.81
CA ALA A 50 5.23 14.60 20.49
C ALA A 50 5.92 13.48 19.74
N ARG A 51 6.73 12.70 20.45
CA ARG A 51 7.45 11.61 19.86
C ARG A 51 6.50 10.52 19.37
N LYS A 52 5.48 10.21 20.17
CA LYS A 52 4.49 9.23 19.79
C LYS A 52 3.73 9.65 18.55
N ILE A 53 3.33 10.90 18.50
CA ILE A 53 2.54 11.41 17.39
C ILE A 53 3.36 11.45 16.13
N THR A 54 4.60 11.93 16.18
CA THR A 54 5.43 11.99 15.00
C THR A 54 5.77 10.59 14.49
N GLY A 55 6.00 9.64 15.42
CA GLY A 55 6.25 8.26 15.02
C GLY A 55 5.05 7.65 14.34
N ARG A 56 3.86 7.89 14.88
CA ARG A 56 2.64 7.37 14.29
C ARG A 56 2.39 7.98 12.92
N LEU A 57 2.63 9.30 12.78
CA LEU A 57 2.50 9.97 11.51
C LEU A 57 3.40 9.33 10.46
N ALA A 58 4.65 9.08 10.83
CA ALA A 58 5.59 8.49 9.89
C ALA A 58 5.11 7.10 9.44
N ASN A 59 4.63 6.29 10.37
CA ASN A 59 4.15 4.96 10.05
C ASN A 59 2.95 5.00 9.10
N ILE A 60 2.01 5.90 9.39
CA ILE A 60 0.82 6.01 8.58
C ILE A 60 1.17 6.49 7.18
N ARG A 61 2.04 7.49 7.09
CA ARG A 61 2.46 7.99 5.79
C ARG A 61 3.17 6.91 4.98
N ASP A 62 4.00 6.09 5.65
CA ASP A 62 4.69 5.01 4.97
C ASP A 62 3.70 4.01 4.39
N ASP A 63 2.67 3.67 5.14
CA ASP A 63 1.67 2.71 4.67
C ASP A 63 0.92 3.27 3.47
N ILE A 64 0.51 4.52 3.54
CA ILE A 64 -0.21 5.16 2.45
C ILE A 64 0.69 5.24 1.21
N ASP A 65 1.94 5.67 1.39
CA ASP A 65 2.87 5.79 0.29
C ASP A 65 3.14 4.44 -0.36
N ARG A 66 3.28 3.41 0.45
CA ARG A 66 3.54 2.08 -0.06
C ARG A 66 2.40 1.62 -0.96
N TRP A 67 1.17 1.81 -0.52
CA TRP A 67 0.02 1.41 -1.32
C TRP A 67 -0.10 2.26 -2.58
N GLU A 68 0.10 3.56 -2.46
CA GLU A 68 -0.02 4.45 -3.61
C GLU A 68 1.05 4.12 -4.65
N LYS A 69 2.25 3.80 -4.21
CA LYS A 69 3.31 3.44 -5.13
C LYS A 69 2.95 2.20 -5.93
N VAL A 70 2.39 1.20 -5.24
CA VAL A 70 1.97 -0.01 -5.92
C VAL A 70 0.84 0.29 -6.90
N ARG A 71 -0.12 1.12 -6.49
CA ARG A 71 -1.25 1.47 -7.34
C ARG A 71 -0.77 2.17 -8.61
N ILE A 72 0.13 3.13 -8.45
CA ILE A 72 0.66 3.87 -9.58
C ILE A 72 1.44 2.95 -10.52
N GLU A 73 2.25 2.09 -9.94
CA GLU A 73 3.08 1.19 -10.73
C GLU A 73 2.20 0.23 -11.54
N LEU A 74 1.12 -0.25 -10.95
CA LEU A 74 0.20 -1.12 -11.66
C LEU A 74 -0.46 -0.37 -12.81
N ASP A 75 -0.94 0.84 -12.55
CA ASP A 75 -1.54 1.64 -13.61
C ASP A 75 -0.57 1.86 -14.76
N ASP A 76 0.68 2.17 -14.43
CA ASP A 76 1.70 2.42 -15.44
C ASP A 76 1.97 1.17 -16.29
N VAL A 77 2.06 0.02 -15.65
CA VAL A 77 2.39 -1.18 -16.42
C VAL A 77 1.22 -1.62 -17.28
N VAL A 78 -0.01 -1.38 -16.83
CA VAL A 78 -1.18 -1.69 -17.64
C VAL A 78 -1.18 -0.81 -18.90
N ILE A 79 -0.87 0.47 -18.73
CA ILE A 79 -0.80 1.39 -19.86
C ILE A 79 0.32 0.96 -20.81
N LEU A 80 1.46 0.58 -20.26
CA LEU A 80 2.58 0.14 -21.08
C LEU A 80 2.22 -1.09 -21.88
N GLU A 81 1.48 -2.01 -21.27
CA GLU A 81 1.06 -3.22 -21.97
C GLU A 81 0.12 -2.88 -23.14
N VAL A 82 -0.81 -1.96 -22.93
CA VAL A 82 -1.74 -1.55 -23.96
C VAL A 82 -0.97 -0.91 -25.13
N LEU A 83 -0.03 -0.02 -24.81
CA LEU A 83 0.74 0.64 -25.83
C LEU A 83 1.60 -0.34 -26.61
N ALA A 84 2.22 -1.28 -25.92
CA ALA A 84 3.06 -2.27 -26.57
C ALA A 84 2.24 -3.12 -27.53
N ARG A 85 1.03 -3.46 -27.12
CA ARG A 85 0.16 -4.27 -27.94
C ARG A 85 -0.28 -3.52 -29.19
N GLU A 86 -0.62 -2.25 -29.03
CA GLU A 86 -1.07 -1.46 -30.16
C GLU A 86 0.02 -1.24 -31.18
N GLU A 87 1.25 -1.11 -30.73
CA GLU A 87 2.35 -0.86 -31.62
C GLU A 87 3.13 -2.10 -31.99
N ASN A 88 2.71 -3.26 -31.46
CA ASN A 88 3.41 -4.49 -31.70
C ASN A 88 4.86 -4.39 -31.28
N ASP A 89 5.11 -3.69 -30.21
CA ASP A 89 6.45 -3.45 -29.73
C ASP A 89 6.82 -4.44 -28.65
N GLU A 90 7.67 -5.38 -29.01
CA GLU A 90 8.06 -6.41 -28.06
C GLU A 90 9.27 -6.00 -27.23
N SER A 91 9.85 -4.85 -27.53
CA SER A 91 11.05 -4.43 -26.83
C SER A 91 10.78 -4.11 -25.37
N VAL A 92 9.51 -3.85 -25.00
CA VAL A 92 9.19 -3.54 -23.62
C VAL A 92 8.67 -4.74 -22.83
N THR A 93 8.65 -5.91 -23.47
CA THR A 93 8.11 -7.10 -22.81
C THR A 93 8.86 -7.41 -21.52
N ASP A 94 10.19 -7.34 -21.55
CA ASP A 94 10.99 -7.60 -20.37
C ASP A 94 10.69 -6.59 -19.28
N GLU A 95 10.52 -5.36 -19.68
CA GLU A 95 10.22 -4.31 -18.71
C GLU A 95 8.87 -4.55 -18.06
N ILE A 96 7.87 -4.96 -18.84
CA ILE A 96 6.56 -5.26 -18.33
C ILE A 96 6.64 -6.43 -17.34
N GLU A 97 7.36 -7.46 -17.69
CA GLU A 97 7.50 -8.62 -16.81
C GLU A 97 8.25 -8.28 -15.54
N SER A 98 9.26 -7.44 -15.63
CA SER A 98 9.97 -6.97 -14.46
C SER A 98 9.05 -6.19 -13.54
N SER A 99 8.23 -5.34 -14.10
CA SER A 99 7.30 -4.54 -13.32
C SER A 99 6.27 -5.42 -12.63
N ILE A 100 5.78 -6.45 -13.32
CA ILE A 100 4.83 -7.37 -12.74
C ILE A 100 5.48 -8.11 -11.56
N ALA A 101 6.70 -8.57 -11.72
CA ALA A 101 7.41 -9.25 -10.64
C ALA A 101 7.61 -8.32 -9.44
N SER A 102 7.95 -7.08 -9.71
CA SER A 102 8.13 -6.09 -8.65
C SER A 102 6.84 -5.85 -7.90
N LEU A 103 5.72 -5.73 -8.64
CA LEU A 103 4.43 -5.53 -8.03
C LEU A 103 4.03 -6.70 -7.15
N GLU A 104 4.26 -7.91 -7.64
CA GLU A 104 3.95 -9.10 -6.87
C GLU A 104 4.75 -9.13 -5.57
N HIS A 105 6.01 -8.76 -5.65
CA HIS A 105 6.86 -8.75 -4.48
C HIS A 105 6.38 -7.71 -3.47
N GLN A 106 6.03 -6.52 -3.95
CA GLN A 106 5.55 -5.46 -3.07
C GLN A 106 4.23 -5.85 -2.41
N LEU A 107 3.34 -6.48 -3.18
CA LEU A 107 2.06 -6.93 -2.64
C LEU A 107 2.27 -8.06 -1.63
N ASP A 108 3.21 -8.95 -1.89
CA ASP A 108 3.55 -9.99 -0.93
C ASP A 108 3.99 -9.38 0.39
N ASP A 109 4.81 -8.34 0.33
CA ASP A 109 5.28 -7.66 1.53
C ASP A 109 4.12 -7.04 2.30
N ILE A 110 3.20 -6.40 1.59
CA ILE A 110 2.04 -5.79 2.24
C ILE A 110 1.18 -6.87 2.90
N GLU A 111 0.94 -7.96 2.19
CA GLU A 111 0.12 -9.03 2.71
C GLU A 111 0.76 -9.68 3.92
N LEU A 112 2.07 -9.80 3.90
CA LEU A 112 2.79 -10.37 5.02
C LEU A 112 2.68 -9.47 6.25
N LEU A 113 2.82 -8.17 6.06
CA LEU A 113 2.66 -7.23 7.16
C LEU A 113 1.24 -7.29 7.73
N ALA A 114 0.26 -7.44 6.84
CA ALA A 114 -1.12 -7.52 7.28
C ALA A 114 -1.37 -8.77 8.12
N LEU A 115 -0.71 -9.86 7.77
CA LEU A 115 -0.87 -11.09 8.54
C LEU A 115 -0.39 -10.90 9.97
N PHE A 116 0.76 -10.27 10.13
CA PHE A 116 1.26 -10.05 11.46
C PHE A 116 0.38 -9.10 12.25
N ASN A 117 0.00 -8.00 11.65
CA ASN A 117 -0.75 -6.99 12.37
C ASN A 117 -2.21 -7.36 12.56
N GLY A 118 -2.83 -7.84 11.50
CA GLY A 118 -4.24 -8.18 11.57
C GLY A 118 -4.51 -9.37 12.45
N GLU A 119 -3.66 -10.34 12.35
CA GLU A 119 -3.81 -11.55 13.14
C GLU A 119 -3.65 -11.24 14.61
N HIS A 120 -2.69 -10.41 14.91
CA HIS A 120 -2.46 -10.00 16.27
C HIS A 120 -3.69 -9.32 16.83
N ASP A 121 -4.28 -8.43 16.07
CA ASP A 121 -5.46 -7.72 16.50
C ASP A 121 -6.60 -8.68 16.75
N GLU A 122 -6.78 -9.62 15.89
CA GLU A 122 -7.84 -10.57 16.06
C GLU A 122 -7.64 -11.42 17.29
N ASN A 123 -6.42 -11.80 17.54
CA ASN A 123 -6.14 -12.60 18.69
C ASN A 123 -6.47 -11.85 19.96
N ASP A 124 -6.18 -10.58 19.97
CA ASP A 124 -6.51 -9.78 21.10
C ASP A 124 -7.98 -9.79 21.37
N ALA A 125 -8.72 -9.71 20.31
CA ALA A 125 -10.14 -9.69 20.47
C ALA A 125 -10.64 -11.03 20.90
N VAL A 126 -10.07 -11.98 20.36
CA VAL A 126 -10.51 -13.27 20.59
C VAL A 126 -10.02 -13.87 21.77
N CYS A 127 -9.01 -13.82 21.65
CA CYS A 127 -8.56 -14.48 22.36
C CYS A 127 -8.77 -14.60 23.44
N GLU A 128 -8.92 -14.50 23.36
CA GLU A 128 -9.08 -14.65 24.13
C GLU A 128 -9.65 -15.40 24.44
N VAL A 129 -9.84 -15.75 24.16
CA VAL A 129 -10.36 -16.42 24.31
C VAL A 129 -10.33 -17.10 24.44
#